data_765df3bdbe1161ddbf4d91902b62e9eb
#
_entry.id   765df3bdbe1161ddbf4d91902b62e9eb
#
_cell.length_a   1.000
_cell.length_b   1.000
_cell.length_c   1.000
_cell.angle_alpha   90.00
_cell.angle_beta   90.00
_cell.angle_gamma   90.00
#
_symmetry.space_group_name_H-M   'P 1'
#
loop_
_entity.id
_entity.type
_entity.pdbx_description
1 polymer ?
#
loop_
_entity_poly.entity_id
_entity_poly.type
_entity_poly.pdbx_seq_one_letter_code
_entity_poly.pdbx_strand_id
1 'polypeptide(L)'
;MTAETVRRNAVKVLFVDDEFIEFRALKKKIADLSEPAVEVEYSQSIGDALEKIRAERFDLILLDNRLLPNADFRETVPELRGIGYTGPIGVVSTDISGGYFQEFPDYGVDFRIGKDEIDVQALQHIIREYVTYDVPDFWKDDYSI
;
A
#
# COMPACT_ATOMS: atom_id res chain seq x y z
N MET A 1 28.56 -0.91 4.73
CA MET A 1 27.90 -0.93 4.72
C MET A 1 26.97 -1.55 4.81
N THR A 2 26.46 -1.38 4.68
CA THR A 2 25.88 -2.50 5.04
C THR A 2 24.57 -2.40 5.80
N ALA A 3 24.46 -1.62 6.87
CA ALA A 3 23.21 -1.46 7.58
C ALA A 3 22.14 -0.82 6.68
N GLU A 4 22.53 0.15 5.88
CA GLU A 4 21.58 0.78 4.95
C GLU A 4 21.08 -0.22 3.92
N THR A 5 21.97 -1.08 3.42
CA THR A 5 21.58 -2.08 2.43
C THR A 5 20.53 -3.01 2.98
N VAL A 6 20.71 -3.45 4.24
CA VAL A 6 19.75 -4.36 4.88
C VAL A 6 18.39 -3.68 5.04
N ARG A 7 18.39 -2.43 5.50
CA ARG A 7 17.11 -1.73 5.72
C ARG A 7 16.34 -1.48 4.44
N ARG A 8 17.04 -1.27 3.33
CA ARG A 8 16.37 -1.00 2.06
C ARG A 8 15.69 -2.21 1.47
N ASN A 9 15.93 -3.41 2.04
CA ASN A 9 15.22 -4.60 1.60
C ASN A 9 13.82 -4.71 2.17
N ALA A 10 13.50 -3.90 3.19
CA ALA A 10 12.16 -3.90 3.77
C ALA A 10 11.23 -2.98 2.99
N VAL A 11 10.02 -3.47 2.76
CA VAL A 11 8.97 -2.68 2.08
C VAL A 11 8.13 -1.99 3.13
N LYS A 12 7.96 -0.70 2.99
CA LYS A 12 7.21 0.10 3.95
C LYS A 12 5.82 0.40 3.40
N VAL A 13 4.81 -0.07 4.10
CA VAL A 13 3.40 0.04 3.67
C VAL A 13 2.66 0.94 4.65
N LEU A 14 1.87 1.87 4.11
CA LEU A 14 0.95 2.67 4.91
C LEU A 14 -0.45 2.13 4.69
N PHE A 15 -1.09 1.70 5.77
CA PHE A 15 -2.47 1.23 5.73
C PHE A 15 -3.38 2.31 6.32
N VAL A 16 -4.29 2.82 5.50
CA VAL A 16 -5.18 3.92 5.88
C VAL A 16 -6.60 3.39 6.00
N ASP A 17 -7.14 3.41 7.21
CA ASP A 17 -8.46 2.87 7.50
C ASP A 17 -8.94 3.49 8.80
N ASP A 18 -10.19 3.93 8.88
CA ASP A 18 -10.70 4.57 10.09
C ASP A 18 -11.01 3.58 11.22
N GLU A 19 -10.91 2.28 10.95
CA GLU A 19 -11.12 1.24 11.95
C GLU A 19 -9.80 0.54 12.28
N PHE A 20 -9.29 0.81 13.48
CA PHE A 20 -8.01 0.22 13.92
C PHE A 20 -8.02 -1.31 13.88
N ILE A 21 -9.19 -1.92 14.11
CA ILE A 21 -9.29 -3.38 14.09
C ILE A 21 -8.92 -3.96 12.73
N GLU A 22 -9.18 -3.22 11.66
CA GLU A 22 -8.81 -3.65 10.31
C GLU A 22 -7.30 -3.71 10.15
N PHE A 23 -6.59 -2.75 10.74
CA PHE A 23 -5.12 -2.74 10.74
C PHE A 23 -4.58 -3.95 11.50
N ARG A 24 -5.16 -4.25 12.66
CA ARG A 24 -4.73 -5.41 13.45
C ARG A 24 -4.98 -6.70 12.69
N ALA A 25 -6.12 -6.78 12.00
CA ALA A 25 -6.46 -7.95 11.20
C ALA A 25 -5.45 -8.14 10.05
N LEU A 26 -5.09 -7.04 9.40
CA LEU A 26 -4.10 -7.11 8.32
C LEU A 26 -2.76 -7.60 8.84
N LYS A 27 -2.28 -7.03 9.95
CA LYS A 27 -0.99 -7.44 10.52
C LYS A 27 -0.97 -8.92 10.87
N LYS A 28 -2.08 -9.42 11.39
CA LYS A 28 -2.19 -10.83 11.72
C LYS A 28 -2.15 -11.71 10.49
N LYS A 29 -2.85 -11.29 9.44
CA LYS A 29 -2.91 -12.08 8.19
C LYS A 29 -1.54 -12.18 7.51
N ILE A 30 -0.70 -11.17 7.64
CA ILE A 30 0.58 -11.13 6.95
C ILE A 30 1.76 -11.39 7.88
N ALA A 31 1.51 -11.88 9.10
CA ALA A 31 2.56 -12.07 10.09
C ALA A 31 3.66 -13.04 9.61
N ASP A 32 3.32 -13.96 8.72
CA ASP A 32 4.29 -14.94 8.21
C ASP A 32 5.05 -14.43 6.98
N LEU A 33 4.72 -13.23 6.51
CA LEU A 33 5.40 -12.68 5.33
C LEU A 33 6.80 -12.22 5.69
N SER A 34 7.81 -12.83 5.09
CA SER A 34 9.20 -12.48 5.35
C SER A 34 10.00 -12.20 4.08
N GLU A 35 9.48 -12.55 2.92
CA GLU A 35 10.13 -12.31 1.63
C GLU A 35 9.18 -11.59 0.67
N PRO A 36 9.28 -10.28 0.55
CA PRO A 36 10.21 -9.41 1.28
C PRO A 36 9.71 -9.11 2.69
N ALA A 37 10.62 -8.60 3.53
CA ALA A 37 10.21 -8.09 4.83
C ALA A 37 9.32 -6.87 4.63
N VAL A 38 8.28 -6.75 5.43
CA VAL A 38 7.29 -5.68 5.30
C VAL A 38 7.08 -5.01 6.65
N GLU A 39 7.10 -3.68 6.65
CA GLU A 39 6.72 -2.89 7.81
C GLU A 39 5.43 -2.18 7.46
N VAL A 40 4.40 -2.33 8.29
CA VAL A 40 3.12 -1.69 8.06
C VAL A 40 2.88 -0.64 9.13
N GLU A 41 2.62 0.60 8.69
CA GLU A 41 2.20 1.68 9.58
C GLU A 41 0.74 2.00 9.34
N TYR A 42 0.11 2.59 10.32
CA TYR A 42 -1.32 2.83 10.33
C TYR A 42 -1.64 4.32 10.35
N SER A 43 -2.64 4.72 9.56
CA SER A 43 -3.26 6.04 9.64
C SER A 43 -4.77 5.86 9.70
N GLN A 44 -5.41 6.61 10.58
CA GLN A 44 -6.86 6.51 10.76
C GLN A 44 -7.66 7.46 9.88
N SER A 45 -6.99 8.35 9.18
CA SER A 45 -7.66 9.36 8.35
C SER A 45 -6.75 9.81 7.24
N ILE A 46 -7.34 10.49 6.25
CA ILE A 46 -6.54 11.07 5.17
C ILE A 46 -5.60 12.15 5.73
N GLY A 47 -6.09 12.98 6.66
CA GLY A 47 -5.23 14.00 7.26
C GLY A 47 -3.99 13.41 7.91
N ASP A 48 -4.16 12.35 8.68
CA ASP A 48 -3.04 11.68 9.32
C ASP A 48 -2.10 11.05 8.28
N ALA A 49 -2.68 10.46 7.25
CA ALA A 49 -1.88 9.85 6.17
C ALA A 49 -1.04 10.90 5.45
N LEU A 50 -1.63 12.06 5.15
CA LEU A 50 -0.89 13.14 4.50
C LEU A 50 0.29 13.60 5.33
N GLU A 51 0.12 13.72 6.65
CA GLU A 51 1.23 14.10 7.52
C GLU A 51 2.34 13.06 7.49
N LYS A 52 2.00 11.79 7.56
CA LYS A 52 3.01 10.73 7.53
C LYS A 52 3.76 10.67 6.21
N ILE A 53 3.05 10.84 5.11
CA ILE A 53 3.66 10.81 3.78
C ILE A 53 4.65 11.97 3.61
N ARG A 54 4.36 13.12 4.21
CA ARG A 54 5.29 14.25 4.17
C ARG A 54 6.53 14.00 5.02
N ALA A 55 6.39 13.20 6.08
CA ALA A 55 7.48 13.00 7.04
C ALA A 55 8.39 11.84 6.68
N GLU A 56 7.88 10.84 5.95
CA GLU A 56 8.68 9.66 5.64
C GLU A 56 8.22 9.02 4.34
N ARG A 57 9.07 8.15 3.82
CA ARG A 57 8.80 7.48 2.55
C ARG A 57 8.01 6.20 2.77
N PHE A 58 7.03 5.98 1.90
CA PHE A 58 6.28 4.72 1.86
C PHE A 58 6.39 4.13 0.46
N ASP A 59 6.53 2.81 0.41
CA ASP A 59 6.66 2.09 -0.85
C ASP A 59 5.30 1.69 -1.43
N LEU A 60 4.28 1.67 -0.58
CA LEU A 60 2.93 1.25 -0.99
C LEU A 60 1.92 1.87 -0.02
N ILE A 61 0.80 2.33 -0.55
CA ILE A 61 -0.32 2.77 0.28
C ILE A 61 -1.50 1.84 -0.01
N LEU A 62 -2.07 1.27 1.05
CA LEU A 62 -3.32 0.52 1.00
C LEU A 62 -4.37 1.41 1.66
N LEU A 63 -5.36 1.83 0.91
CA LEU A 63 -6.30 2.87 1.30
C LEU A 63 -7.71 2.33 1.34
N ASP A 64 -8.34 2.39 2.52
CA ASP A 64 -9.75 2.04 2.62
C ASP A 64 -10.56 2.95 1.71
N ASN A 65 -11.48 2.35 0.97
CA ASN A 65 -12.29 3.10 0.01
C ASN A 65 -13.12 4.20 0.69
N ARG A 66 -13.65 3.91 1.85
CA ARG A 66 -14.53 4.85 2.56
C ARG A 66 -13.88 5.36 3.83
N LEU A 67 -13.42 6.60 3.75
CA LEU A 67 -12.81 7.30 4.88
C LEU A 67 -13.62 8.57 5.12
N LEU A 68 -14.53 8.53 6.09
CA LEU A 68 -15.34 9.69 6.39
C LEU A 68 -14.46 10.90 6.72
N PRO A 69 -14.85 12.10 6.31
CA PRO A 69 -16.11 12.46 5.65
C PRO A 69 -16.14 12.29 4.13
N ASN A 70 -15.07 11.75 3.56
CA ASN A 70 -15.00 11.56 2.11
C ASN A 70 -15.92 10.42 1.66
N ALA A 71 -16.42 10.51 0.44
CA ALA A 71 -17.33 9.50 -0.08
C ALA A 71 -16.61 8.21 -0.46
N ASP A 72 -15.49 8.34 -1.20
CA ASP A 72 -14.73 7.19 -1.67
C ASP A 72 -13.38 7.63 -2.24
N PHE A 73 -12.67 6.71 -2.89
CA PHE A 73 -11.32 6.95 -3.41
C PHE A 73 -11.25 8.11 -4.41
N ARG A 74 -12.34 8.42 -5.08
CA ARG A 74 -12.34 9.51 -6.06
C ARG A 74 -12.07 10.86 -5.40
N GLU A 75 -12.33 10.96 -4.10
CA GLU A 75 -12.02 12.16 -3.32
C GLU A 75 -10.69 12.05 -2.60
N THR A 76 -10.37 10.87 -2.06
CA THR A 76 -9.19 10.72 -1.20
C THR A 76 -7.88 10.56 -1.98
N VAL A 77 -7.89 9.79 -3.06
CA VAL A 77 -6.64 9.53 -3.79
C VAL A 77 -6.06 10.78 -4.42
N PRO A 78 -6.86 11.67 -5.02
CA PRO A 78 -6.29 12.92 -5.55
C PRO A 78 -5.58 13.77 -4.50
N GLU A 79 -6.00 13.72 -3.24
CA GLU A 79 -5.30 14.43 -2.17
C GLU A 79 -3.90 13.85 -1.94
N LEU A 80 -3.78 12.53 -1.95
CA LEU A 80 -2.48 11.88 -1.81
C LEU A 80 -1.58 12.19 -2.99
N ARG A 81 -2.12 12.14 -4.20
CA ARG A 81 -1.35 12.48 -5.39
C ARG A 81 -0.97 13.96 -5.40
N GLY A 82 -1.87 14.80 -4.90
CA GLY A 82 -1.65 16.25 -4.90
C GLY A 82 -0.48 16.72 -4.06
N ILE A 83 -0.13 15.99 -3.00
CA ILE A 83 1.05 16.33 -2.20
C ILE A 83 2.34 15.72 -2.75
N GLY A 84 2.25 15.03 -3.89
CA GLY A 84 3.43 14.52 -4.57
C GLY A 84 3.76 13.05 -4.35
N TYR A 85 2.86 12.29 -3.75
CA TYR A 85 3.11 10.85 -3.62
C TYR A 85 3.03 10.19 -4.99
N THR A 86 4.11 9.53 -5.41
CA THR A 86 4.21 8.92 -6.73
C THR A 86 4.23 7.40 -6.68
N GLY A 87 4.24 6.81 -5.51
CA GLY A 87 4.26 5.36 -5.37
C GLY A 87 2.90 4.72 -5.64
N PRO A 88 2.84 3.40 -5.57
CA PRO A 88 1.59 2.69 -5.83
C PRO A 88 0.56 2.91 -4.72
N ILE A 89 -0.70 3.02 -5.14
CA ILE A 89 -1.85 3.13 -4.23
C ILE A 89 -2.85 2.06 -4.62
N GLY A 90 -3.19 1.20 -3.66
CA GLY A 90 -4.25 0.22 -3.81
C GLY A 90 -5.44 0.60 -2.96
N VAL A 91 -6.64 0.55 -3.53
CA VAL A 91 -7.87 0.81 -2.81
C VAL A 91 -8.43 -0.51 -2.27
N VAL A 92 -8.74 -0.52 -0.99
CA VAL A 92 -9.23 -1.71 -0.28
C VAL A 92 -10.69 -1.48 0.11
N SER A 93 -11.55 -2.45 -0.16
CA SER A 93 -12.97 -2.32 0.15
C SER A 93 -13.58 -3.68 0.41
N THR A 94 -14.67 -3.71 1.20
CA THR A 94 -15.42 -4.94 1.40
C THR A 94 -16.19 -5.32 0.14
N ASP A 95 -16.51 -4.34 -0.70
CA ASP A 95 -17.27 -4.58 -1.93
C ASP A 95 -16.67 -3.73 -3.05
N ILE A 96 -16.05 -4.38 -4.03
CA ILE A 96 -15.43 -3.72 -5.18
C ILE A 96 -16.26 -3.85 -6.44
N SER A 97 -17.53 -4.27 -6.32
CA SER A 97 -18.40 -4.49 -7.49
C SER A 97 -19.06 -3.22 -8.03
N GLY A 98 -18.99 -2.12 -7.27
CA GLY A 98 -19.59 -0.86 -7.71
C GLY A 98 -19.00 -0.39 -9.04
N GLY A 99 -19.89 0.12 -9.93
CA GLY A 99 -19.46 0.53 -11.27
C GLY A 99 -18.37 1.57 -11.28
N TYR A 100 -18.37 2.48 -10.28
CA TYR A 100 -17.36 3.54 -10.23
C TYR A 100 -15.94 3.00 -10.00
N PHE A 101 -15.80 1.78 -9.50
CA PHE A 101 -14.48 1.19 -9.33
C PHE A 101 -13.76 1.00 -10.65
N GLN A 102 -14.48 0.89 -11.76
CA GLN A 102 -13.87 0.73 -13.06
C GLN A 102 -13.10 1.99 -13.48
N GLU A 103 -13.39 3.12 -12.83
CA GLU A 103 -12.73 4.39 -13.13
C GLU A 103 -11.44 4.58 -12.32
N PHE A 104 -11.04 3.60 -11.56
CA PHE A 104 -9.93 3.77 -10.61
C PHE A 104 -8.64 4.31 -11.23
N PRO A 105 -8.23 3.93 -12.45
CA PRO A 105 -6.99 4.48 -13.00
C PRO A 105 -7.04 5.98 -13.26
N ASP A 106 -8.23 6.50 -13.55
CA ASP A 106 -8.40 7.94 -13.84
C ASP A 106 -8.12 8.81 -12.62
N TYR A 107 -8.18 8.22 -11.42
CA TYR A 107 -7.97 8.94 -10.17
C TYR A 107 -6.61 8.67 -9.54
N GLY A 108 -5.74 7.94 -10.25
CA GLY A 108 -4.40 7.69 -9.74
C GLY A 108 -4.28 6.44 -8.87
N VAL A 109 -5.27 5.56 -8.92
CA VAL A 109 -5.25 4.28 -8.21
C VAL A 109 -4.61 3.23 -9.11
N ASP A 110 -3.70 2.43 -8.55
CA ASP A 110 -3.00 1.41 -9.33
C ASP A 110 -3.72 0.07 -9.32
N PHE A 111 -4.39 -0.26 -8.23
CA PHE A 111 -5.15 -1.51 -8.15
C PHE A 111 -6.24 -1.40 -7.08
N ARG A 112 -7.15 -2.36 -7.11
CA ARG A 112 -8.21 -2.47 -6.13
C ARG A 112 -8.24 -3.91 -5.63
N ILE A 113 -8.61 -4.09 -4.36
CA ILE A 113 -8.64 -5.42 -3.76
C ILE A 113 -9.69 -5.46 -2.65
N GLY A 114 -10.38 -6.59 -2.52
CA GLY A 114 -11.32 -6.80 -1.43
C GLY A 114 -10.61 -6.99 -0.11
N LYS A 115 -11.21 -6.52 0.97
CA LYS A 115 -10.60 -6.63 2.31
C LYS A 115 -10.29 -8.08 2.68
N ASP A 116 -11.16 -8.99 2.33
CA ASP A 116 -10.99 -10.41 2.64
C ASP A 116 -10.04 -11.13 1.70
N GLU A 117 -9.57 -10.46 0.66
CA GLU A 117 -8.63 -11.04 -0.29
C GLU A 117 -7.17 -10.80 0.06
N ILE A 118 -6.91 -9.93 1.04
CA ILE A 118 -5.54 -9.59 1.40
C ILE A 118 -4.96 -10.63 2.35
N ASP A 119 -3.97 -11.38 1.88
CA ASP A 119 -3.23 -12.34 2.68
C ASP A 119 -1.76 -12.30 2.26
N VAL A 120 -0.97 -13.24 2.73
CA VAL A 120 0.46 -13.27 2.41
C VAL A 120 0.69 -13.36 0.91
N GLN A 121 -0.02 -14.24 0.22
CA GLN A 121 0.18 -14.43 -1.22
C GLN A 121 -0.23 -13.20 -2.01
N ALA A 122 -1.39 -12.61 -1.65
CA ALA A 122 -1.87 -11.42 -2.33
C ALA A 122 -0.90 -10.26 -2.15
N LEU A 123 -0.41 -10.05 -0.93
CA LEU A 123 0.52 -8.95 -0.68
C LEU A 123 1.86 -9.18 -1.36
N GLN A 124 2.36 -10.42 -1.39
CA GLN A 124 3.58 -10.73 -2.13
C GLN A 124 3.42 -10.39 -3.62
N HIS A 125 2.27 -10.74 -4.18
CA HIS A 125 1.99 -10.45 -5.58
C HIS A 125 1.94 -8.93 -5.83
N ILE A 126 1.25 -8.19 -4.97
CA ILE A 126 1.14 -6.74 -5.08
C ILE A 126 2.52 -6.10 -5.02
N ILE A 127 3.35 -6.52 -4.08
CA ILE A 127 4.69 -5.96 -3.93
C ILE A 127 5.51 -6.26 -5.19
N ARG A 128 5.44 -7.49 -5.68
CA ARG A 128 6.19 -7.88 -6.87
C ARG A 128 5.80 -7.08 -8.10
N GLU A 129 4.51 -6.80 -8.24
CA GLU A 129 4.00 -6.12 -9.43
C GLU A 129 4.16 -4.60 -9.36
N TYR A 130 4.03 -4.01 -8.20
CA TYR A 130 3.90 -2.56 -8.09
C TYR A 130 5.02 -1.87 -7.34
N VAL A 131 5.74 -2.57 -6.49
CA VAL A 131 6.73 -1.95 -5.61
C VAL A 131 8.14 -2.20 -6.11
N THR A 132 8.92 -1.12 -6.16
CA THR A 132 10.36 -1.25 -6.45
C THR A 132 11.09 -1.28 -5.12
N TYR A 133 11.82 -2.34 -4.86
CA TYR A 133 12.62 -2.47 -3.65
C TYR A 133 13.95 -3.09 -4.00
N ASP A 134 14.94 -2.95 -3.08
CA ASP A 134 16.28 -3.43 -3.33
C ASP A 134 16.33 -4.96 -3.32
N VAL A 135 16.95 -5.50 -4.34
CA VAL A 135 17.24 -6.95 -4.38
C VAL A 135 18.75 -7.13 -4.32
N PRO A 136 19.23 -8.28 -3.81
CA PRO A 136 20.66 -8.56 -3.81
C PRO A 136 21.23 -8.50 -5.22
N ASP A 137 22.46 -8.00 -5.35
CA ASP A 137 23.10 -7.80 -6.64
C ASP A 137 23.16 -9.07 -7.48
N PHE A 138 23.38 -10.20 -6.83
CA PHE A 138 23.48 -11.47 -7.57
C PHE A 138 22.14 -11.90 -8.17
N TRP A 139 21.03 -11.36 -7.68
CA TRP A 139 19.72 -11.63 -8.27
C TRP A 139 19.42 -10.74 -9.47
N LYS A 140 20.05 -9.57 -9.52
CA LYS A 140 19.79 -8.63 -10.61
C LYS A 140 20.17 -9.19 -11.97
N ASP A 141 21.21 -9.99 -12.01
CA ASP A 141 21.64 -10.61 -13.26
C ASP A 141 20.59 -11.57 -13.80
N ASP A 142 19.88 -12.25 -12.91
CA ASP A 142 18.83 -13.18 -13.30
C ASP A 142 17.62 -12.46 -13.91
N TYR A 143 17.40 -11.21 -13.52
CA TYR A 143 16.26 -10.44 -13.96
C TYR A 143 16.56 -9.52 -15.14
N SER A 144 17.79 -9.40 -15.53
CA SER A 144 18.18 -8.46 -16.57
C SER A 144 18.08 -9.02 -17.98
N ILE A 145 17.65 -10.24 -18.12
CA ILE A 145 17.57 -10.94 -19.42
C ILE A 145 16.47 -10.40 -20.30
#